data_cfd88ff2fba5e6c54137aa4ac284afb7
#
_entry.id   cfd88ff2fba5e6c54137aa4ac284afb7
#
_cell.length_a   1.000
_cell.length_b   1.000
_cell.length_c   1.000
_cell.angle_alpha   90.00
_cell.angle_beta   90.00
_cell.angle_gamma   90.00
#
_symmetry.space_group_name_H-M   'P 1'
#
loop_
_entity.id
_entity.type
_entity.pdbx_description
1 polymer ?
#
loop_
_entity_poly.entity_id
_entity_poly.type
_entity_poly.pdbx_seq_one_letter_code
_entity_poly.pdbx_strand_id
1 'polypeptide(L)'
;MGMEAKPTPAAISEDESALVQKITKLATAIGDLPSLHPSPEVNSLFTELVTACIPPSTIDVDTLGPEAQSMRRRLITLCADAEGHLESHYSDLLAAHDGDPLDHLEIFPYFGNYVKLSQLEHGLLSRHVSESFSRVAFLGSGPLPLSSLVLAARHLPDAAFVNYDISPDANARASRLVHADADADAGIGIGARMEFRTADVTDEAVAGEMGRYDVVFLAALVGMAAEEKARVVAHLGRHMAPGAALVVRSAHGARGFLYPVVDPEDVRKGGFEVLCVHHPEDEVINSVIIAQKKMLEVDDEGCVRAENGSGIKGCAAAANGDVLCAAAAAVVSRPCLGCCEMEARAHRKLEEMAMDQELPS
;
A
#
# COMPACT_ATOMS: atom_id res chain seq x y z
N MET A 1 2.56 -44.02 5.04
CA MET A 1 3.08 -42.95 4.17
C MET A 1 2.12 -42.81 3.00
N GLY A 2 1.12 -41.94 3.16
CA GLY A 2 0.21 -41.56 2.10
C GLY A 2 0.76 -40.31 1.44
N MET A 3 1.17 -40.42 0.18
CA MET A 3 1.43 -39.23 -0.65
C MET A 3 0.07 -38.64 -1.00
N GLU A 4 -0.28 -37.51 -0.39
CA GLU A 4 -1.38 -36.70 -0.88
C GLU A 4 -1.03 -36.18 -2.28
N ALA A 5 -1.81 -36.59 -3.26
CA ALA A 5 -1.68 -36.10 -4.62
C ALA A 5 -2.02 -34.60 -4.64
N LYS A 6 -1.11 -33.77 -5.15
CA LYS A 6 -1.41 -32.37 -5.46
C LYS A 6 -2.67 -32.33 -6.35
N PRO A 7 -3.64 -31.44 -6.06
CA PRO A 7 -4.80 -31.31 -6.93
C PRO A 7 -4.35 -30.97 -8.35
N THR A 8 -4.95 -31.65 -9.32
CA THR A 8 -4.73 -31.35 -10.74
C THR A 8 -5.19 -29.91 -11.00
N PRO A 9 -4.41 -29.08 -11.70
CA PRO A 9 -4.84 -27.71 -12.01
C PRO A 9 -6.19 -27.75 -12.72
N ALA A 10 -7.14 -26.95 -12.25
CA ALA A 10 -8.42 -26.79 -12.93
C ALA A 10 -8.15 -26.25 -14.35
N ALA A 11 -8.86 -26.78 -15.34
CA ALA A 11 -8.74 -26.31 -16.72
C ALA A 11 -9.16 -24.84 -16.76
N ILE A 12 -8.28 -23.97 -17.26
CA ILE A 12 -8.54 -22.54 -17.48
C ILE A 12 -9.73 -22.42 -18.44
N SER A 13 -10.70 -21.56 -18.13
CA SER A 13 -11.85 -21.30 -18.99
C SER A 13 -11.43 -20.64 -20.33
N GLU A 14 -12.29 -20.68 -21.34
CA GLU A 14 -12.01 -20.01 -22.62
C GLU A 14 -11.83 -18.50 -22.44
N ASP A 15 -12.63 -17.87 -21.58
CA ASP A 15 -12.54 -16.44 -21.27
C ASP A 15 -11.24 -16.09 -20.55
N GLU A 16 -10.81 -16.89 -19.58
CA GLU A 16 -9.52 -16.71 -18.90
C GLU A 16 -8.34 -16.90 -19.85
N SER A 17 -8.44 -17.88 -20.77
CA SER A 17 -7.43 -18.08 -21.80
C SER A 17 -7.32 -16.88 -22.75
N ALA A 18 -8.46 -16.30 -23.17
CA ALA A 18 -8.50 -15.11 -23.99
C ALA A 18 -7.91 -13.89 -23.26
N LEU A 19 -8.20 -13.73 -21.97
CA LEU A 19 -7.64 -12.68 -21.12
C LEU A 19 -6.11 -12.81 -21.04
N VAL A 20 -5.59 -14.00 -20.73
CA VAL A 20 -4.13 -14.24 -20.66
C VAL A 20 -3.46 -13.93 -21.99
N GLN A 21 -4.07 -14.32 -23.12
CA GLN A 21 -3.55 -14.00 -24.43
C GLN A 21 -3.53 -12.48 -24.71
N LYS A 22 -4.58 -11.74 -24.30
CA LYS A 22 -4.64 -10.29 -24.44
C LYS A 22 -3.53 -9.64 -23.60
N ILE A 23 -3.39 -10.04 -22.35
CA ILE A 23 -2.35 -9.52 -21.44
C ILE A 23 -0.94 -9.83 -21.98
N THR A 24 -0.74 -11.03 -22.54
CA THR A 24 0.56 -11.41 -23.13
C THR A 24 0.93 -10.51 -24.31
N LYS A 25 -0.03 -10.16 -25.17
CA LYS A 25 0.21 -9.21 -26.29
C LYS A 25 0.56 -7.82 -25.77
N LEU A 26 -0.15 -7.33 -24.76
CA LEU A 26 0.13 -6.04 -24.13
C LEU A 26 1.50 -6.04 -23.45
N ALA A 27 1.84 -7.09 -22.71
CA ALA A 27 3.14 -7.24 -22.07
C ALA A 27 4.29 -7.22 -23.09
N THR A 28 4.09 -7.82 -24.26
CA THR A 28 5.07 -7.75 -25.36
C THR A 28 5.18 -6.34 -25.90
N ALA A 29 4.06 -5.69 -26.23
CA ALA A 29 4.07 -4.33 -26.76
C ALA A 29 4.70 -3.33 -25.77
N ILE A 30 4.38 -3.42 -24.48
CA ILE A 30 4.96 -2.59 -23.41
C ILE A 30 6.47 -2.88 -23.28
N GLY A 31 6.87 -4.15 -23.35
CA GLY A 31 8.28 -4.54 -23.25
C GLY A 31 9.14 -4.13 -24.44
N ASP A 32 8.54 -3.83 -25.58
CA ASP A 32 9.21 -3.36 -26.81
C ASP A 32 9.28 -1.82 -26.90
N LEU A 33 8.66 -1.10 -25.94
CA LEU A 33 8.74 0.36 -25.88
C LEU A 33 10.18 0.82 -25.63
N PRO A 34 10.63 1.90 -26.28
CA PRO A 34 11.97 2.44 -26.09
C PRO A 34 12.14 3.10 -24.72
N SER A 35 11.06 3.46 -24.05
CA SER A 35 11.02 4.10 -22.74
C SER A 35 9.66 3.89 -22.09
N LEU A 36 9.64 3.83 -20.74
CA LEU A 36 8.42 3.78 -19.95
C LEU A 36 8.05 5.15 -19.31
N HIS A 37 8.76 6.22 -19.68
CA HIS A 37 8.37 7.57 -19.28
C HIS A 37 6.99 7.95 -19.84
N PRO A 38 6.18 8.72 -19.14
CA PRO A 38 4.85 9.13 -19.57
C PRO A 38 4.85 9.72 -20.97
N SER A 39 4.06 9.12 -21.83
CA SER A 39 3.82 9.55 -23.22
C SER A 39 2.44 9.05 -23.67
N PRO A 40 1.82 9.60 -24.72
CA PRO A 40 0.53 9.11 -25.19
C PRO A 40 0.53 7.61 -25.49
N GLU A 41 1.61 7.07 -26.06
CA GLU A 41 1.74 5.64 -26.39
C GLU A 41 1.85 4.78 -25.11
N VAL A 42 2.73 5.15 -24.18
CA VAL A 42 2.89 4.48 -22.88
C VAL A 42 1.56 4.48 -22.13
N ASN A 43 0.95 5.66 -22.00
CA ASN A 43 -0.31 5.82 -21.26
C ASN A 43 -1.44 4.98 -21.90
N SER A 44 -1.52 4.91 -23.23
CA SER A 44 -2.53 4.09 -23.92
C SER A 44 -2.37 2.61 -23.62
N LEU A 45 -1.15 2.06 -23.71
CA LEU A 45 -0.89 0.65 -23.46
C LEU A 45 -1.15 0.26 -22.00
N PHE A 46 -0.72 1.08 -21.04
CA PHE A 46 -0.98 0.80 -19.62
C PHE A 46 -2.45 0.98 -19.27
N THR A 47 -3.16 1.95 -19.87
CA THR A 47 -4.61 2.09 -19.67
C THR A 47 -5.34 0.85 -20.19
N GLU A 48 -4.96 0.32 -21.36
CA GLU A 48 -5.56 -0.90 -21.89
C GLU A 48 -5.27 -2.12 -21.00
N LEU A 49 -4.03 -2.24 -20.50
CA LEU A 49 -3.62 -3.30 -19.58
C LEU A 49 -4.42 -3.25 -18.28
N VAL A 50 -4.47 -2.10 -17.63
CA VAL A 50 -5.21 -1.91 -16.37
C VAL A 50 -6.70 -2.19 -16.58
N THR A 51 -7.29 -1.64 -17.65
CA THR A 51 -8.71 -1.86 -17.99
C THR A 51 -9.02 -3.35 -18.20
N ALA A 52 -8.10 -4.12 -18.77
CA ALA A 52 -8.27 -5.56 -18.94
C ALA A 52 -8.23 -6.33 -17.60
N CYS A 53 -7.53 -5.79 -16.58
CA CYS A 53 -7.37 -6.43 -15.28
C CYS A 53 -8.39 -6.00 -14.21
N ILE A 54 -9.13 -4.89 -14.42
CA ILE A 54 -10.11 -4.38 -13.45
C ILE A 54 -11.31 -5.31 -13.24
N PRO A 55 -11.95 -5.88 -14.29
CA PRO A 55 -13.13 -6.72 -14.11
C PRO A 55 -12.84 -7.87 -13.13
N PRO A 56 -13.82 -8.21 -12.25
CA PRO A 56 -13.68 -9.35 -11.37
C PRO A 56 -13.31 -10.61 -12.16
N SER A 57 -12.29 -11.30 -11.71
CA SER A 57 -11.76 -12.50 -12.37
C SER A 57 -11.42 -13.55 -11.32
N THR A 58 -11.76 -14.79 -11.61
CA THR A 58 -11.46 -15.96 -10.77
C THR A 58 -10.11 -16.59 -11.11
N ILE A 59 -9.37 -16.02 -12.08
CA ILE A 59 -8.10 -16.57 -12.50
C ILE A 59 -7.12 -16.64 -11.32
N ASP A 60 -6.61 -17.83 -11.06
CA ASP A 60 -5.51 -18.05 -10.14
C ASP A 60 -4.20 -17.93 -10.91
N VAL A 61 -3.58 -16.74 -10.80
CA VAL A 61 -2.34 -16.45 -11.53
C VAL A 61 -1.18 -17.34 -11.12
N ASP A 62 -1.22 -17.96 -9.93
CA ASP A 62 -0.14 -18.83 -9.44
C ASP A 62 -0.24 -20.25 -10.01
N THR A 63 -1.39 -20.63 -10.58
CA THR A 63 -1.59 -21.92 -11.27
C THR A 63 -1.25 -21.88 -12.77
N LEU A 64 -0.94 -20.69 -13.30
CA LEU A 64 -0.58 -20.52 -14.71
C LEU A 64 0.71 -21.27 -15.07
N GLY A 65 0.81 -21.70 -16.33
CA GLY A 65 1.99 -22.40 -16.84
C GLY A 65 3.28 -21.55 -16.79
N PRO A 66 4.47 -22.18 -16.91
CA PRO A 66 5.76 -21.53 -16.70
C PRO A 66 6.00 -20.29 -17.58
N GLU A 67 5.51 -20.32 -18.83
CA GLU A 67 5.63 -19.20 -19.76
C GLU A 67 4.84 -17.97 -19.30
N ALA A 68 3.58 -18.20 -18.87
CA ALA A 68 2.72 -17.15 -18.33
C ALA A 68 3.26 -16.60 -17.00
N GLN A 69 3.84 -17.45 -16.15
CA GLN A 69 4.50 -17.02 -14.92
C GLN A 69 5.76 -16.16 -15.23
N SER A 70 6.52 -16.52 -16.25
CA SER A 70 7.69 -15.73 -16.66
C SER A 70 7.27 -14.36 -17.22
N MET A 71 6.24 -14.35 -18.08
CA MET A 71 5.64 -13.13 -18.60
C MET A 71 5.11 -12.24 -17.49
N ARG A 72 4.34 -12.81 -16.53
CA ARG A 72 3.80 -12.11 -15.37
C ARG A 72 4.88 -11.40 -14.56
N ARG A 73 5.96 -12.10 -14.19
CA ARG A 73 7.06 -11.49 -13.43
C ARG A 73 7.68 -10.30 -14.16
N ARG A 74 7.94 -10.46 -15.46
CA ARG A 74 8.45 -9.37 -16.31
C ARG A 74 7.46 -8.21 -16.37
N LEU A 75 6.16 -8.48 -16.53
CA LEU A 75 5.12 -7.47 -16.62
C LEU A 75 4.99 -6.67 -15.31
N ILE A 76 5.04 -7.33 -14.15
CA ILE A 76 5.02 -6.64 -12.84
C ILE A 76 6.22 -5.68 -12.73
N THR A 77 7.41 -6.07 -13.19
CA THR A 77 8.58 -5.17 -13.21
C THR A 77 8.34 -3.98 -14.12
N LEU A 78 7.80 -4.18 -15.33
CA LEU A 78 7.47 -3.08 -16.25
C LEU A 78 6.40 -2.14 -15.67
N CYS A 79 5.40 -2.68 -14.96
CA CYS A 79 4.40 -1.88 -14.25
C CYS A 79 5.04 -1.04 -13.14
N ALA A 80 5.92 -1.63 -12.34
CA ALA A 80 6.63 -0.93 -11.27
C ALA A 80 7.50 0.21 -11.80
N ASP A 81 8.26 -0.03 -12.88
CA ASP A 81 9.10 0.98 -13.51
C ASP A 81 8.26 2.12 -14.10
N ALA A 82 7.17 1.79 -14.80
CA ALA A 82 6.28 2.79 -15.38
C ALA A 82 5.55 3.62 -14.31
N GLU A 83 5.09 2.99 -13.22
CA GLU A 83 4.48 3.66 -12.07
C GLU A 83 5.47 4.64 -11.43
N GLY A 84 6.72 4.22 -11.19
CA GLY A 84 7.76 5.09 -10.66
C GLY A 84 8.08 6.29 -11.56
N HIS A 85 8.11 6.10 -12.89
CA HIS A 85 8.27 7.19 -13.84
C HIS A 85 7.08 8.14 -13.87
N LEU A 86 5.87 7.61 -13.84
CA LEU A 86 4.63 8.39 -13.81
C LEU A 86 4.56 9.23 -12.54
N GLU A 87 4.75 8.61 -11.38
CA GLU A 87 4.74 9.31 -10.09
C GLU A 87 5.83 10.38 -10.00
N SER A 88 7.05 10.09 -10.48
CA SER A 88 8.15 11.06 -10.53
C SER A 88 7.80 12.26 -11.40
N HIS A 89 7.21 12.02 -12.57
CA HIS A 89 6.78 13.06 -13.49
C HIS A 89 5.74 13.99 -12.83
N TYR A 90 4.72 13.42 -12.21
CA TYR A 90 3.66 14.21 -11.57
C TYR A 90 4.13 14.88 -10.27
N SER A 91 5.03 14.26 -9.52
CA SER A 91 5.66 14.90 -8.36
C SER A 91 6.44 16.15 -8.76
N ASP A 92 7.22 16.07 -9.86
CA ASP A 92 7.96 17.23 -10.40
C ASP A 92 7.01 18.31 -10.96
N LEU A 93 5.92 17.90 -11.64
CA LEU A 93 4.90 18.82 -12.17
C LEU A 93 4.18 19.56 -11.04
N LEU A 94 3.74 18.87 -10.01
CA LEU A 94 3.08 19.43 -8.84
C LEU A 94 4.00 20.38 -8.07
N ALA A 95 5.26 20.00 -7.85
CA ALA A 95 6.25 20.83 -7.18
C ALA A 95 6.64 22.11 -7.96
N ALA A 96 6.38 22.13 -9.28
CA ALA A 96 6.58 23.30 -10.12
C ALA A 96 5.34 24.18 -10.25
N HIS A 97 4.19 23.75 -9.68
CA HIS A 97 2.94 24.50 -9.75
C HIS A 97 2.99 25.72 -8.82
N ASP A 98 2.34 26.81 -9.21
CA ASP A 98 2.20 28.00 -8.35
C ASP A 98 1.25 27.71 -7.17
N GLY A 99 1.63 28.03 -5.95
CA GLY A 99 0.88 27.78 -4.72
C GLY A 99 1.27 26.46 -4.03
N ASP A 100 0.42 26.01 -3.09
CA ASP A 100 0.67 24.74 -2.38
C ASP A 100 0.47 23.55 -3.34
N PRO A 101 1.50 22.74 -3.61
CA PRO A 101 1.40 21.56 -4.44
C PRO A 101 0.29 20.58 -4.00
N LEU A 102 -0.01 20.55 -2.69
CA LEU A 102 -1.01 19.63 -2.12
C LEU A 102 -2.45 20.02 -2.48
N ASP A 103 -2.68 21.26 -2.89
CA ASP A 103 -4.00 21.74 -3.38
C ASP A 103 -4.34 21.25 -4.80
N HIS A 104 -3.36 20.63 -5.49
CA HIS A 104 -3.45 20.26 -6.91
C HIS A 104 -3.26 18.75 -7.15
N LEU A 105 -3.38 17.91 -6.12
CA LEU A 105 -3.15 16.46 -6.23
C LEU A 105 -4.07 15.77 -7.26
N GLU A 106 -5.23 16.36 -7.56
CA GLU A 106 -6.17 15.86 -8.58
C GLU A 106 -5.63 15.94 -10.02
N ILE A 107 -4.53 16.65 -10.25
CA ILE A 107 -3.83 16.64 -11.55
C ILE A 107 -3.27 15.25 -11.85
N PHE A 108 -2.95 14.46 -10.82
CA PHE A 108 -2.51 13.07 -10.99
C PHE A 108 -3.67 12.18 -11.46
N PRO A 109 -3.57 11.51 -12.62
CA PRO A 109 -4.70 10.79 -13.24
C PRO A 109 -5.36 9.74 -12.35
N TYR A 110 -4.60 9.13 -11.45
CA TYR A 110 -5.08 8.06 -10.57
C TYR A 110 -5.37 8.52 -9.14
N PHE A 111 -5.40 9.84 -8.88
CA PHE A 111 -5.67 10.39 -7.55
C PHE A 111 -6.96 9.84 -6.94
N GLY A 112 -8.04 9.76 -7.72
CA GLY A 112 -9.32 9.18 -7.28
C GLY A 112 -9.20 7.73 -6.80
N ASN A 113 -8.35 6.93 -7.44
CA ASN A 113 -8.10 5.54 -7.03
C ASN A 113 -7.36 5.49 -5.68
N TYR A 114 -6.37 6.37 -5.45
CA TYR A 114 -5.68 6.47 -4.15
C TYR A 114 -6.60 6.92 -3.03
N VAL A 115 -7.54 7.84 -3.31
CA VAL A 115 -8.58 8.25 -2.35
C VAL A 115 -9.45 7.06 -1.95
N LYS A 116 -9.96 6.28 -2.91
CA LYS A 116 -10.79 5.10 -2.65
C LYS A 116 -10.02 4.00 -1.92
N LEU A 117 -8.78 3.74 -2.34
CA LEU A 117 -7.94 2.75 -1.68
C LEU A 117 -7.65 3.13 -0.23
N SER A 118 -7.29 4.39 0.05
CA SER A 118 -7.04 4.86 1.42
C SER A 118 -8.29 4.81 2.29
N GLN A 119 -9.46 5.13 1.73
CA GLN A 119 -10.75 4.99 2.42
C GLN A 119 -11.05 3.52 2.75
N LEU A 120 -10.80 2.61 1.81
CA LEU A 120 -10.95 1.17 2.00
C LEU A 120 -10.02 0.66 3.10
N GLU A 121 -8.72 0.96 3.02
CA GLU A 121 -7.70 0.56 3.99
C GLU A 121 -8.05 1.04 5.40
N HIS A 122 -8.35 2.34 5.54
CA HIS A 122 -8.76 2.90 6.83
C HIS A 122 -10.06 2.28 7.35
N GLY A 123 -11.06 2.08 6.48
CA GLY A 123 -12.34 1.46 6.86
C GLY A 123 -12.20 0.02 7.33
N LEU A 124 -11.32 -0.78 6.69
CA LEU A 124 -11.01 -2.14 7.12
C LEU A 124 -10.20 -2.12 8.42
N LEU A 125 -9.18 -1.28 8.50
CA LEU A 125 -8.33 -1.14 9.69
C LEU A 125 -9.18 -0.78 10.93
N SER A 126 -10.01 0.26 10.85
CA SER A 126 -10.86 0.72 11.96
C SER A 126 -11.94 -0.29 12.35
N ARG A 127 -12.32 -1.19 11.47
CA ARG A 127 -13.31 -2.25 11.74
C ARG A 127 -12.71 -3.42 12.50
N HIS A 128 -11.45 -3.72 12.25
CA HIS A 128 -10.78 -4.92 12.75
C HIS A 128 -9.80 -4.65 13.88
N VAL A 129 -9.28 -3.42 13.99
CA VAL A 129 -8.33 -3.01 15.01
C VAL A 129 -8.91 -1.84 15.80
N SER A 130 -9.12 -2.05 17.11
CA SER A 130 -9.85 -1.11 17.97
C SER A 130 -8.97 -0.01 18.59
N GLU A 131 -7.78 0.24 18.07
CA GLU A 131 -6.81 1.19 18.61
C GLU A 131 -6.82 2.53 17.87
N SER A 132 -6.39 3.59 18.55
CA SER A 132 -6.10 4.86 17.92
C SER A 132 -4.68 4.84 17.35
N PHE A 133 -4.52 5.25 16.09
CA PHE A 133 -3.22 5.27 15.43
C PHE A 133 -2.62 6.68 15.50
N SER A 134 -1.53 6.81 16.24
CA SER A 134 -0.80 8.08 16.42
C SER A 134 0.53 8.09 15.64
N ARG A 135 1.09 6.92 15.35
CA ARG A 135 2.36 6.76 14.63
C ARG A 135 2.23 5.73 13.52
N VAL A 136 2.36 6.17 12.31
CA VAL A 136 2.18 5.40 11.08
C VAL A 136 3.53 5.27 10.36
N ALA A 137 3.90 4.05 9.98
CA ALA A 137 4.95 3.83 8.99
C ALA A 137 4.32 3.46 7.63
N PHE A 138 4.82 4.05 6.56
CA PHE A 138 4.47 3.66 5.20
C PHE A 138 5.73 3.18 4.47
N LEU A 139 5.76 1.91 4.09
CA LEU A 139 6.91 1.26 3.47
C LEU A 139 6.71 1.18 1.95
N GLY A 140 7.60 1.82 1.19
CA GLY A 140 7.50 1.98 -0.26
C GLY A 140 6.57 3.14 -0.63
N SER A 141 6.88 4.34 -0.13
CA SER A 141 6.03 5.52 -0.34
C SER A 141 6.13 6.13 -1.73
N GLY A 142 7.22 5.84 -2.45
CA GLY A 142 7.46 6.37 -3.78
C GLY A 142 7.74 7.88 -3.84
N PRO A 143 7.92 8.42 -5.05
CA PRO A 143 8.19 9.84 -5.26
C PRO A 143 6.93 10.73 -5.15
N LEU A 144 5.74 10.14 -5.18
CA LEU A 144 4.45 10.81 -5.01
C LEU A 144 3.64 10.07 -3.93
N PRO A 145 3.81 10.43 -2.63
CA PRO A 145 3.31 9.63 -1.50
C PRO A 145 1.80 9.82 -1.26
N LEU A 146 0.97 9.65 -2.31
CA LEU A 146 -0.47 9.94 -2.29
C LEU A 146 -1.22 9.17 -1.20
N SER A 147 -0.88 7.91 -0.96
CA SER A 147 -1.54 7.12 0.09
C SER A 147 -1.34 7.75 1.46
N SER A 148 -0.09 8.10 1.81
CA SER A 148 0.21 8.75 3.10
C SER A 148 -0.44 10.12 3.21
N LEU A 149 -0.44 10.91 2.11
CA LEU A 149 -1.09 12.22 2.06
C LEU A 149 -2.59 12.12 2.29
N VAL A 150 -3.26 11.21 1.59
CA VAL A 150 -4.72 11.02 1.75
C VAL A 150 -5.07 10.49 3.13
N LEU A 151 -4.30 9.52 3.65
CA LEU A 151 -4.50 9.01 5.01
C LEU A 151 -4.34 10.11 6.05
N ALA A 152 -3.26 10.91 5.96
CA ALA A 152 -2.99 12.00 6.89
C ALA A 152 -4.01 13.14 6.81
N ALA A 153 -4.49 13.46 5.59
CA ALA A 153 -5.43 14.56 5.38
C ALA A 153 -6.86 14.21 5.78
N ARG A 154 -7.28 12.96 5.54
CA ARG A 154 -8.72 12.60 5.59
C ARG A 154 -9.08 11.60 6.67
N HIS A 155 -8.16 10.73 7.07
CA HIS A 155 -8.49 9.57 7.89
C HIS A 155 -7.76 9.55 9.23
N LEU A 156 -6.51 10.04 9.29
CA LEU A 156 -5.65 10.03 10.47
C LEU A 156 -5.04 11.43 10.72
N PRO A 157 -5.89 12.45 10.97
CA PRO A 157 -5.45 13.85 11.02
C PRO A 157 -4.49 14.15 12.18
N ASP A 158 -4.49 13.33 13.22
CA ASP A 158 -3.64 13.51 14.41
C ASP A 158 -2.39 12.61 14.39
N ALA A 159 -2.26 11.72 13.38
CA ALA A 159 -1.14 10.80 13.29
C ALA A 159 0.11 11.43 12.67
N ALA A 160 1.28 11.05 13.17
CA ALA A 160 2.57 11.31 12.56
C ALA A 160 2.94 10.15 11.60
N PHE A 161 3.42 10.49 10.42
CA PHE A 161 3.79 9.56 9.38
C PHE A 161 5.29 9.54 9.15
N VAL A 162 5.88 8.35 9.07
CA VAL A 162 7.24 8.14 8.60
C VAL A 162 7.17 7.29 7.33
N ASN A 163 7.58 7.88 6.22
CA ASN A 163 7.57 7.28 4.91
C ASN A 163 8.95 6.73 4.60
N TYR A 164 9.02 5.46 4.25
CA TYR A 164 10.26 4.79 3.89
C TYR A 164 10.25 4.44 2.40
N ASP A 165 11.35 4.76 1.74
CA ASP A 165 11.60 4.29 0.38
C ASP A 165 13.10 3.98 0.23
N ILE A 166 13.42 2.99 -0.59
CA ILE A 166 14.81 2.62 -0.87
C ILE A 166 15.50 3.65 -1.77
N SER A 167 14.73 4.41 -2.55
CA SER A 167 15.22 5.41 -3.48
C SER A 167 15.40 6.77 -2.81
N PRO A 168 16.65 7.28 -2.69
CA PRO A 168 16.87 8.64 -2.16
C PRO A 168 16.24 9.72 -3.06
N ASP A 169 16.14 9.45 -4.36
CA ASP A 169 15.56 10.36 -5.34
C ASP A 169 14.02 10.45 -5.18
N ALA A 170 13.36 9.30 -4.93
CA ALA A 170 11.94 9.27 -4.60
C ALA A 170 11.64 10.09 -3.33
N ASN A 171 12.39 9.85 -2.26
CA ASN A 171 12.23 10.59 -1.00
C ASN A 171 12.53 12.09 -1.15
N ALA A 172 13.50 12.46 -1.97
CA ALA A 172 13.80 13.88 -2.23
C ALA A 172 12.63 14.56 -2.96
N ARG A 173 11.99 13.90 -3.93
CA ARG A 173 10.78 14.41 -4.61
C ARG A 173 9.61 14.53 -3.64
N ALA A 174 9.30 13.46 -2.91
CA ALA A 174 8.20 13.42 -1.95
C ALA A 174 8.37 14.50 -0.86
N SER A 175 9.58 14.65 -0.33
CA SER A 175 9.89 15.67 0.67
C SER A 175 9.71 17.09 0.12
N ARG A 176 10.20 17.37 -1.10
CA ARG A 176 10.03 18.68 -1.75
C ARG A 176 8.56 19.02 -1.96
N LEU A 177 7.75 18.04 -2.37
CA LEU A 177 6.32 18.22 -2.59
C LEU A 177 5.59 18.57 -1.28
N VAL A 178 5.90 17.87 -0.20
CA VAL A 178 5.17 17.96 1.07
C VAL A 178 5.63 19.16 1.92
N HIS A 179 6.88 19.60 1.76
CA HIS A 179 7.47 20.71 2.54
C HIS A 179 7.68 21.97 1.69
N ALA A 180 6.96 22.10 0.56
CA ALA A 180 7.10 23.28 -0.31
C ALA A 180 6.78 24.58 0.43
N ASP A 181 5.85 24.57 1.38
CA ASP A 181 5.45 25.71 2.22
C ASP A 181 6.05 25.67 3.64
N ALA A 182 7.28 25.17 3.80
CA ALA A 182 7.95 25.13 5.10
C ALA A 182 8.10 26.53 5.76
N ASP A 183 7.96 27.61 5.00
CA ASP A 183 7.97 29.00 5.45
C ASP A 183 6.57 29.56 5.78
N ALA A 184 5.49 28.84 5.46
CA ALA A 184 4.11 29.24 5.78
C ALA A 184 3.79 28.85 7.23
N ASP A 185 3.93 29.86 8.08
CA ASP A 185 3.45 29.98 9.46
C ASP A 185 3.14 28.68 10.26
N ALA A 186 4.14 28.30 11.05
CA ALA A 186 3.98 27.54 12.29
C ALA A 186 3.22 26.18 12.26
N GLY A 187 3.85 25.14 11.68
CA GLY A 187 3.77 23.81 12.33
C GLY A 187 2.43 23.07 12.40
N ILE A 188 1.41 23.44 11.63
CA ILE A 188 0.07 22.84 11.73
C ILE A 188 -0.30 22.02 10.47
N GLY A 189 0.44 22.14 9.36
CA GLY A 189 0.16 21.48 8.12
C GLY A 189 0.52 19.98 8.10
N ILE A 190 0.11 19.27 7.04
CA ILE A 190 0.44 17.85 6.81
C ILE A 190 1.95 17.65 6.83
N GLY A 191 2.73 18.57 6.23
CA GLY A 191 4.19 18.50 6.18
C GLY A 191 4.85 18.38 7.55
N ALA A 192 4.33 19.06 8.56
CA ALA A 192 4.86 18.99 9.94
C ALA A 192 4.71 17.58 10.58
N ARG A 193 3.86 16.73 10.02
CA ARG A 193 3.57 15.37 10.51
C ARG A 193 4.13 14.28 9.61
N MET A 194 4.85 14.63 8.54
CA MET A 194 5.43 13.69 7.60
C MET A 194 6.95 13.76 7.58
N GLU A 195 7.57 12.62 7.74
CA GLU A 195 9.02 12.42 7.61
C GLU A 195 9.29 11.44 6.46
N PHE A 196 10.38 11.63 5.73
CA PHE A 196 10.83 10.77 4.64
C PHE A 196 12.20 10.21 4.96
N ARG A 197 12.36 8.88 4.86
CA ARG A 197 13.60 8.19 5.19
C ARG A 197 14.01 7.24 4.07
N THR A 198 15.27 7.38 3.64
CA THR A 198 15.85 6.46 2.66
C THR A 198 16.46 5.27 3.38
N ALA A 199 15.83 4.11 3.21
CA ALA A 199 16.32 2.87 3.82
C ALA A 199 15.71 1.64 3.13
N ASP A 200 16.45 0.54 3.12
CA ASP A 200 15.86 -0.78 2.93
C ASP A 200 15.11 -1.16 4.22
N VAL A 201 13.85 -1.55 4.07
CA VAL A 201 13.00 -1.90 5.22
C VAL A 201 13.47 -3.14 5.97
N THR A 202 14.38 -3.91 5.39
CA THR A 202 15.02 -5.07 6.01
C THR A 202 16.32 -4.73 6.73
N ASP A 203 16.78 -3.48 6.70
CA ASP A 203 17.99 -3.06 7.40
C ASP A 203 17.81 -3.06 8.93
N GLU A 204 18.85 -3.46 9.65
CA GLU A 204 18.87 -3.47 11.12
C GLU A 204 18.64 -2.07 11.74
N ALA A 205 19.03 -1.01 11.04
CA ALA A 205 18.78 0.36 11.50
C ALA A 205 17.28 0.69 11.53
N VAL A 206 16.52 0.19 10.54
CA VAL A 206 15.05 0.35 10.46
C VAL A 206 14.35 -0.57 11.46
N ALA A 207 14.89 -1.77 11.65
CA ALA A 207 14.36 -2.77 12.58
C ALA A 207 14.11 -2.21 14.00
N GLY A 208 15.06 -1.45 14.54
CA GLY A 208 14.95 -0.83 15.86
C GLY A 208 13.82 0.21 15.99
N GLU A 209 13.27 0.69 14.87
CA GLU A 209 12.20 1.69 14.86
C GLU A 209 10.81 1.09 14.68
N MET A 210 10.70 -0.11 14.08
CA MET A 210 9.41 -0.74 13.78
C MET A 210 8.53 -0.97 15.00
N GLY A 211 9.14 -1.16 16.18
CA GLY A 211 8.41 -1.28 17.44
C GLY A 211 7.77 0.02 17.96
N ARG A 212 7.95 1.15 17.25
CA ARG A 212 7.38 2.45 17.64
C ARG A 212 6.09 2.80 16.92
N TYR A 213 5.72 2.04 15.89
CA TYR A 213 4.56 2.32 15.06
C TYR A 213 3.34 1.53 15.52
N ASP A 214 2.20 2.21 15.55
CA ASP A 214 0.91 1.58 15.88
C ASP A 214 0.38 0.82 14.66
N VAL A 215 0.68 1.34 13.45
CA VAL A 215 0.35 0.68 12.20
C VAL A 215 1.46 0.85 11.17
N VAL A 216 1.72 -0.21 10.41
CA VAL A 216 2.66 -0.23 9.30
C VAL A 216 1.89 -0.58 8.02
N PHE A 217 1.99 0.28 7.00
CA PHE A 217 1.49 0.01 5.66
C PHE A 217 2.62 -0.53 4.79
N LEU A 218 2.40 -1.67 4.16
CA LEU A 218 3.34 -2.31 3.25
C LEU A 218 2.80 -2.21 1.82
N ALA A 219 3.42 -1.36 1.00
CA ALA A 219 3.04 -1.16 -0.40
C ALA A 219 3.20 -2.44 -1.24
N ALA A 220 2.44 -2.53 -2.32
CA ALA A 220 2.39 -3.74 -3.16
C ALA A 220 3.76 -4.10 -3.75
N LEU A 221 4.56 -3.12 -4.16
CA LEU A 221 5.83 -3.31 -4.86
C LEU A 221 7.05 -3.49 -3.94
N VAL A 222 6.91 -3.35 -2.62
CA VAL A 222 7.97 -3.69 -1.66
C VAL A 222 8.08 -5.21 -1.56
N GLY A 223 9.18 -5.79 -2.05
CA GLY A 223 9.35 -7.24 -2.23
C GLY A 223 8.45 -7.76 -3.36
N MET A 224 8.92 -7.66 -4.60
CA MET A 224 8.14 -8.03 -5.80
C MET A 224 8.04 -9.55 -6.01
N ALA A 225 9.03 -10.32 -5.56
CA ALA A 225 8.94 -11.77 -5.53
C ALA A 225 8.26 -12.26 -4.23
N ALA A 226 7.53 -13.38 -4.29
CA ALA A 226 6.83 -13.94 -3.14
C ALA A 226 7.77 -14.19 -1.94
N GLU A 227 8.97 -14.72 -2.21
CA GLU A 227 9.98 -15.00 -1.19
C GLU A 227 10.56 -13.70 -0.58
N GLU A 228 10.65 -12.63 -1.36
CA GLU A 228 11.08 -11.31 -0.87
C GLU A 228 10.01 -10.71 0.02
N LYS A 229 8.77 -10.72 -0.41
CA LYS A 229 7.63 -10.26 0.37
C LYS A 229 7.54 -11.01 1.69
N ALA A 230 7.65 -12.34 1.66
CA ALA A 230 7.63 -13.17 2.86
C ALA A 230 8.79 -12.82 3.83
N ARG A 231 10.00 -12.53 3.30
CA ARG A 231 11.13 -12.07 4.12
C ARG A 231 10.86 -10.71 4.78
N VAL A 232 10.30 -9.75 4.02
CA VAL A 232 9.89 -8.43 4.56
C VAL A 232 8.86 -8.62 5.67
N VAL A 233 7.80 -9.38 5.43
CA VAL A 233 6.75 -9.64 6.43
C VAL A 233 7.33 -10.31 7.67
N ALA A 234 8.20 -11.31 7.51
CA ALA A 234 8.86 -11.99 8.64
C ALA A 234 9.81 -11.04 9.40
N HIS A 235 10.47 -10.10 8.71
CA HIS A 235 11.26 -9.06 9.34
C HIS A 235 10.39 -8.13 10.18
N LEU A 236 9.31 -7.60 9.63
CA LEU A 236 8.34 -6.77 10.35
C LEU A 236 7.77 -7.51 11.58
N GLY A 237 7.44 -8.80 11.41
CA GLY A 237 6.94 -9.63 12.50
C GLY A 237 7.91 -9.81 13.66
N ARG A 238 9.21 -9.71 13.43
CA ARG A 238 10.20 -9.75 14.51
C ARG A 238 10.32 -8.43 15.27
N HIS A 239 10.08 -7.31 14.60
CA HIS A 239 10.45 -5.97 15.10
C HIS A 239 9.28 -5.06 15.44
N MET A 240 8.08 -5.32 14.91
CA MET A 240 6.87 -4.58 15.29
C MET A 240 6.46 -4.92 16.72
N ALA A 241 5.87 -3.94 17.39
CA ALA A 241 5.31 -4.12 18.74
C ALA A 241 4.17 -5.14 18.73
N PRO A 242 4.01 -5.98 19.78
CA PRO A 242 2.81 -6.78 19.96
C PRO A 242 1.55 -5.91 19.92
N GLY A 243 0.53 -6.34 19.21
CA GLY A 243 -0.71 -5.60 19.01
C GLY A 243 -0.67 -4.59 17.85
N ALA A 244 0.50 -4.17 17.36
CA ALA A 244 0.58 -3.25 16.23
C ALA A 244 -0.03 -3.85 14.96
N ALA A 245 -0.69 -3.01 14.15
CA ALA A 245 -1.35 -3.42 12.93
C ALA A 245 -0.40 -3.42 11.72
N LEU A 246 -0.62 -4.37 10.82
CA LEU A 246 0.04 -4.43 9.51
C LEU A 246 -1.03 -4.42 8.42
N VAL A 247 -0.95 -3.45 7.51
CA VAL A 247 -1.78 -3.35 6.31
C VAL A 247 -0.92 -3.75 5.12
N VAL A 248 -1.25 -4.85 4.45
CA VAL A 248 -0.48 -5.34 3.31
C VAL A 248 -1.31 -5.19 2.04
N ARG A 249 -0.75 -4.50 1.04
CA ARG A 249 -1.31 -4.46 -0.30
C ARG A 249 -0.93 -5.70 -1.09
N SER A 250 -1.91 -6.28 -1.74
CA SER A 250 -1.83 -7.50 -2.52
C SER A 250 -2.60 -7.35 -3.83
N ALA A 251 -2.74 -8.42 -4.59
CA ALA A 251 -3.59 -8.49 -5.76
C ALA A 251 -4.40 -9.78 -5.74
N HIS A 252 -5.49 -9.81 -6.53
CA HIS A 252 -6.33 -10.99 -6.70
C HIS A 252 -6.84 -11.09 -8.14
N GLY A 253 -7.03 -12.30 -8.63
CA GLY A 253 -7.51 -12.54 -9.98
C GLY A 253 -6.57 -11.94 -11.03
N ALA A 254 -7.14 -11.33 -12.07
CA ALA A 254 -6.39 -10.70 -13.16
C ALA A 254 -5.49 -9.55 -12.70
N ARG A 255 -5.80 -8.90 -11.56
CA ARG A 255 -4.94 -7.84 -10.99
C ARG A 255 -3.58 -8.36 -10.56
N GLY A 256 -3.44 -9.69 -10.38
CA GLY A 256 -2.18 -10.38 -10.15
C GLY A 256 -1.17 -10.28 -11.32
N PHE A 257 -1.58 -9.79 -12.50
CA PHE A 257 -0.66 -9.44 -13.57
C PHE A 257 -0.04 -8.06 -13.41
N LEU A 258 -0.64 -7.18 -12.60
CA LEU A 258 -0.18 -5.81 -12.34
C LEU A 258 0.70 -5.75 -11.08
N TYR A 259 0.32 -6.50 -10.03
CA TYR A 259 0.97 -6.46 -8.72
C TYR A 259 1.21 -7.86 -8.16
N PRO A 260 2.18 -8.01 -7.24
CA PRO A 260 2.41 -9.26 -6.53
C PRO A 260 1.18 -9.70 -5.73
N VAL A 261 0.91 -11.00 -5.75
CA VAL A 261 -0.06 -11.65 -4.86
C VAL A 261 0.64 -12.04 -3.57
N VAL A 262 0.02 -11.73 -2.45
CA VAL A 262 0.50 -12.10 -1.11
C VAL A 262 -0.37 -13.22 -0.56
N ASP A 263 0.26 -14.35 -0.23
CA ASP A 263 -0.42 -15.43 0.47
C ASP A 263 -0.65 -15.03 1.95
N PRO A 264 -1.90 -15.00 2.44
CA PRO A 264 -2.18 -14.74 3.86
C PRO A 264 -1.47 -15.71 4.81
N GLU A 265 -1.13 -16.94 4.37
CA GLU A 265 -0.35 -17.88 5.16
C GLU A 265 1.09 -17.41 5.40
N ASP A 266 1.71 -16.70 4.46
CA ASP A 266 3.03 -16.13 4.66
C ASP A 266 3.00 -14.97 5.66
N VAL A 267 1.88 -14.22 5.72
CA VAL A 267 1.63 -13.21 6.75
C VAL A 267 1.51 -13.87 8.13
N ARG A 268 0.77 -14.99 8.23
CA ARG A 268 0.65 -15.77 9.49
C ARG A 268 1.99 -16.33 9.95
N LYS A 269 2.76 -16.92 9.02
CA LYS A 269 4.12 -17.43 9.30
C LYS A 269 5.08 -16.31 9.71
N GLY A 270 4.86 -15.09 9.22
CA GLY A 270 5.60 -13.89 9.62
C GLY A 270 5.35 -13.45 11.06
N GLY A 271 4.44 -14.09 11.80
CA GLY A 271 4.15 -13.79 13.22
C GLY A 271 2.97 -12.85 13.43
N PHE A 272 2.08 -12.77 12.45
CA PHE A 272 0.85 -11.98 12.51
C PHE A 272 -0.40 -12.87 12.59
N GLU A 273 -1.44 -12.34 13.19
CA GLU A 273 -2.81 -12.83 13.03
C GLU A 273 -3.44 -12.08 11.85
N VAL A 274 -3.94 -12.80 10.86
CA VAL A 274 -4.67 -12.22 9.72
C VAL A 274 -6.12 -12.03 10.12
N LEU A 275 -6.54 -10.77 10.23
CA LEU A 275 -7.88 -10.39 10.67
C LEU A 275 -8.86 -10.27 9.51
N CYS A 276 -8.39 -9.82 8.34
CA CYS A 276 -9.21 -9.62 7.15
C CYS A 276 -8.37 -9.75 5.88
N VAL A 277 -8.96 -10.36 4.85
CA VAL A 277 -8.48 -10.30 3.46
C VAL A 277 -9.64 -9.78 2.62
N HIS A 278 -9.43 -8.66 1.94
CA HIS A 278 -10.45 -8.03 1.11
C HIS A 278 -9.96 -7.87 -0.33
N HIS A 279 -10.79 -8.31 -1.27
CA HIS A 279 -10.56 -8.17 -2.70
C HIS A 279 -11.63 -7.21 -3.26
N PRO A 280 -11.24 -5.98 -3.68
CA PRO A 280 -12.19 -5.05 -4.28
C PRO A 280 -12.77 -5.58 -5.59
N GLU A 281 -14.05 -5.35 -5.82
CA GLU A 281 -14.75 -5.71 -7.06
C GLU A 281 -14.94 -4.52 -8.01
N ASP A 282 -14.61 -3.31 -7.53
CA ASP A 282 -14.66 -2.04 -8.25
C ASP A 282 -13.31 -1.71 -8.93
N GLU A 283 -13.06 -0.43 -9.24
CA GLU A 283 -11.83 0.06 -9.86
C GLU A 283 -10.61 0.12 -8.95
N VAL A 284 -10.75 -0.14 -7.63
CA VAL A 284 -9.60 -0.21 -6.72
C VAL A 284 -8.78 -1.46 -7.04
N ILE A 285 -7.54 -1.27 -7.44
CA ILE A 285 -6.71 -2.35 -7.98
C ILE A 285 -6.20 -3.29 -6.88
N ASN A 286 -5.75 -2.73 -5.75
CA ASN A 286 -5.09 -3.50 -4.73
C ASN A 286 -6.09 -4.20 -3.80
N SER A 287 -5.86 -5.49 -3.59
CA SER A 287 -6.42 -6.22 -2.44
C SER A 287 -5.72 -5.78 -1.16
N VAL A 288 -6.43 -5.85 -0.04
CA VAL A 288 -5.95 -5.41 1.27
C VAL A 288 -6.01 -6.55 2.27
N ILE A 289 -4.90 -6.81 2.94
CA ILE A 289 -4.82 -7.73 4.08
C ILE A 289 -4.61 -6.90 5.33
N ILE A 290 -5.53 -7.02 6.31
CA ILE A 290 -5.35 -6.46 7.65
C ILE A 290 -4.86 -7.57 8.56
N ALA A 291 -3.74 -7.33 9.21
CA ALA A 291 -3.17 -8.25 10.16
C ALA A 291 -2.72 -7.51 11.42
N GLN A 292 -2.60 -8.23 12.53
CA GLN A 292 -2.14 -7.70 13.80
C GLN A 292 -0.97 -8.54 14.31
N LYS A 293 0.05 -7.87 14.83
CA LYS A 293 1.17 -8.58 15.47
C LYS A 293 0.65 -9.33 16.68
N LYS A 294 0.90 -10.64 16.72
CA LYS A 294 0.46 -11.48 17.82
C LYS A 294 0.93 -10.93 19.17
N MET A 295 0.03 -10.93 20.13
CA MET A 295 0.37 -10.61 21.52
C MET A 295 1.30 -11.69 22.08
N LEU A 296 2.23 -11.29 22.92
CA LEU A 296 3.03 -12.25 23.65
C LEU A 296 2.14 -12.95 24.66
N GLU A 297 2.02 -14.27 24.58
CA GLU A 297 1.34 -15.04 25.64
C GLU A 297 2.21 -15.00 26.91
N VAL A 298 1.65 -14.43 27.97
CA VAL A 298 2.22 -14.45 29.29
C VAL A 298 1.51 -15.57 30.05
N ASP A 299 2.26 -16.57 30.52
CA ASP A 299 1.67 -17.63 31.35
C ASP A 299 1.25 -17.09 32.73
N ASP A 300 0.45 -17.88 33.45
CA ASP A 300 -0.05 -17.51 34.77
C ASP A 300 1.07 -17.26 35.84
N GLU A 301 2.31 -17.59 35.50
CA GLU A 301 3.52 -17.34 36.29
C GLU A 301 4.26 -16.06 35.86
N GLY A 302 3.72 -15.28 34.89
CA GLY A 302 4.32 -14.05 34.40
C GLY A 302 5.53 -14.25 33.46
N CYS A 303 5.73 -15.46 32.94
CA CYS A 303 6.80 -15.77 31.96
C CYS A 303 6.30 -15.63 30.52
N VAL A 304 7.03 -14.90 29.70
CA VAL A 304 6.77 -14.75 28.25
C VAL A 304 7.13 -16.07 27.56
N ARG A 305 6.15 -16.72 26.92
CA ARG A 305 6.40 -17.88 26.04
C ARG A 305 6.66 -17.40 24.63
N ALA A 306 7.86 -17.65 24.13
CA ALA A 306 8.14 -17.55 22.68
C ALA A 306 7.68 -18.86 22.01
N GLU A 307 6.87 -18.77 20.96
CA GLU A 307 6.36 -19.95 20.20
C GLU A 307 7.46 -20.79 19.51
N ASN A 308 8.73 -20.42 19.60
CA ASN A 308 9.85 -21.20 19.05
C ASN A 308 10.71 -21.73 20.21
N GLY A 309 10.53 -22.99 20.51
CA GLY A 309 11.20 -23.91 21.43
C GLY A 309 12.64 -23.69 21.93
N SER A 310 13.15 -22.48 22.02
CA SER A 310 14.41 -22.14 22.70
C SER A 310 14.08 -21.18 23.85
N GLY A 311 13.92 -21.74 25.04
CA GLY A 311 13.62 -21.01 26.26
C GLY A 311 14.71 -20.02 26.63
N ILE A 312 14.40 -18.73 26.60
CA ILE A 312 15.17 -17.70 27.29
C ILE A 312 14.40 -17.40 28.59
N LYS A 313 14.95 -17.87 29.71
CA LYS A 313 14.47 -17.52 31.06
C LYS A 313 14.95 -16.10 31.40
N GLY A 314 14.09 -15.12 31.24
CA GLY A 314 14.29 -13.77 31.76
C GLY A 314 13.16 -13.44 32.75
N CYS A 315 13.42 -13.58 34.04
CA CYS A 315 12.51 -13.07 35.06
C CYS A 315 12.63 -11.55 35.13
N ALA A 316 11.56 -10.82 34.79
CA ALA A 316 11.47 -9.40 35.07
C ALA A 316 10.88 -9.22 36.49
N ALA A 317 11.68 -8.60 37.37
CA ALA A 317 11.27 -8.25 38.73
C ALA A 317 10.18 -7.17 38.70
N ALA A 318 9.09 -7.40 39.40
CA ALA A 318 8.00 -6.48 39.60
C ALA A 318 8.46 -5.21 40.36
N ALA A 319 8.25 -4.05 39.78
CA ALA A 319 8.27 -2.78 40.51
C ALA A 319 6.84 -2.27 40.62
N ASN A 320 6.33 -2.17 41.86
CA ASN A 320 5.04 -1.63 42.22
C ASN A 320 4.93 -0.14 41.88
N GLY A 321 3.80 0.27 41.37
CA GLY A 321 3.45 1.67 41.20
C GLY A 321 2.02 1.83 40.67
N ASP A 322 1.08 2.11 41.58
CA ASP A 322 -0.31 2.47 41.33
C ASP A 322 -0.46 3.59 40.30
N VAL A 323 -1.33 3.44 39.30
CA VAL A 323 -2.02 4.56 38.66
C VAL A 323 -3.45 4.18 38.31
N LEU A 324 -4.33 5.04 38.81
CA LEU A 324 -5.79 5.02 38.76
C LEU A 324 -6.37 5.05 37.33
N CYS A 325 -7.45 4.30 37.21
CA CYS A 325 -8.44 4.39 36.16
C CYS A 325 -9.10 5.78 36.09
N ALA A 326 -9.22 6.38 34.91
CA ALA A 326 -10.13 7.49 34.68
C ALA A 326 -10.86 7.31 33.32
N ALA A 327 -12.12 7.27 33.47
CA ALA A 327 -13.33 7.24 32.69
C ALA A 327 -13.27 7.68 31.19
N ALA A 328 -14.02 6.89 30.41
CA ALA A 328 -14.49 7.15 29.07
C ALA A 328 -15.32 8.43 28.96
N ALA A 329 -15.06 9.25 27.95
CA ALA A 329 -15.99 10.27 27.46
C ALA A 329 -16.24 10.03 25.96
N ALA A 330 -17.51 9.78 25.63
CA ALA A 330 -18.02 9.62 24.29
C ALA A 330 -17.89 10.92 23.51
N VAL A 331 -17.21 10.87 22.34
CA VAL A 331 -17.23 11.97 21.38
C VAL A 331 -18.18 11.62 20.25
N VAL A 332 -19.25 12.41 20.16
CA VAL A 332 -20.24 12.38 19.10
C VAL A 332 -19.62 12.94 17.82
N SER A 333 -19.55 12.14 16.77
CA SER A 333 -19.09 12.54 15.45
C SER A 333 -20.07 13.52 14.79
N ARG A 334 -19.57 14.70 14.41
CA ARG A 334 -20.28 15.66 13.56
C ARG A 334 -19.97 15.36 12.08
N PRO A 335 -20.94 15.40 11.17
CA PRO A 335 -20.68 15.22 9.74
C PRO A 335 -19.93 16.43 9.16
N CYS A 336 -18.89 16.14 8.39
CA CYS A 336 -18.09 17.15 7.71
C CYS A 336 -18.84 17.67 6.45
N LEU A 337 -19.21 18.95 6.45
CA LEU A 337 -19.93 19.62 5.34
C LEU A 337 -19.05 19.95 4.11
N GLY A 338 -17.76 19.63 4.14
CA GLY A 338 -16.82 19.94 3.04
C GLY A 338 -16.71 18.91 1.92
N CYS A 339 -17.13 17.65 2.14
CA CYS A 339 -16.90 16.56 1.18
C CYS A 339 -17.72 16.69 -0.13
N CYS A 340 -18.96 17.21 -0.07
CA CYS A 340 -19.81 17.28 -1.27
C CYS A 340 -19.41 18.37 -2.28
N GLU A 341 -18.74 19.44 -1.85
CA GLU A 341 -18.33 20.50 -2.78
C GLU A 341 -17.07 20.17 -3.57
N MET A 342 -16.15 19.35 -3.01
CA MET A 342 -14.92 18.95 -3.70
C MET A 342 -15.16 17.87 -4.77
N GLU A 343 -16.06 16.92 -4.53
CA GLU A 343 -16.44 15.91 -5.54
C GLU A 343 -17.12 16.55 -6.76
N ALA A 344 -17.98 17.56 -6.54
CA ALA A 344 -18.65 18.29 -7.63
C ALA A 344 -17.69 19.20 -8.44
N ARG A 345 -16.56 19.62 -7.86
CA ARG A 345 -15.51 20.37 -8.57
C ARG A 345 -14.63 19.45 -9.41
N ALA A 346 -14.23 18.31 -8.88
CA ALA A 346 -13.42 17.33 -9.59
C ALA A 346 -14.13 16.79 -10.84
N HIS A 347 -15.43 16.49 -10.73
CA HIS A 347 -16.23 16.02 -11.87
C HIS A 347 -16.36 17.05 -13.00
N ARG A 348 -16.57 18.33 -12.65
CA ARG A 348 -16.66 19.41 -13.64
C ARG A 348 -15.34 19.68 -14.37
N LYS A 349 -14.21 19.57 -13.68
CA LYS A 349 -12.89 19.81 -14.28
C LYS A 349 -12.45 18.67 -15.22
N LEU A 350 -12.87 17.43 -14.93
CA LEU A 350 -12.65 16.29 -15.84
C LEU A 350 -13.46 16.43 -17.14
N GLU A 351 -14.68 16.99 -17.07
CA GLU A 351 -15.49 17.28 -18.25
C GLU A 351 -14.91 18.45 -19.07
N GLU A 352 -14.41 19.51 -18.44
CA GLU A 352 -13.73 20.62 -19.12
C GLU A 352 -12.43 20.18 -19.81
N MET A 353 -11.60 19.34 -19.16
CA MET A 353 -10.37 18.83 -19.77
C MET A 353 -10.60 17.84 -20.91
N ALA A 354 -11.73 17.13 -20.91
CA ALA A 354 -12.11 16.24 -22.01
C ALA A 354 -12.60 17.03 -23.25
N MET A 355 -13.15 18.22 -23.07
CA MET A 355 -13.62 19.08 -24.18
C MET A 355 -12.51 19.89 -24.84
N ASP A 356 -11.41 20.20 -24.14
CA ASP A 356 -10.26 20.93 -24.70
C ASP A 356 -9.31 20.05 -25.56
N GLN A 357 -9.56 18.74 -25.66
CA GLN A 357 -8.76 17.82 -26.49
C GLN A 357 -9.33 17.60 -27.90
N GLU A 358 -10.41 18.25 -28.29
CA GLU A 358 -10.81 18.32 -29.69
C GLU A 358 -10.01 19.41 -30.42
N LEU A 359 -8.90 18.99 -31.02
CA LEU A 359 -8.06 19.82 -31.90
C LEU A 359 -8.84 20.24 -33.17
N PRO A 360 -8.71 21.51 -33.60
CA PRO A 360 -9.22 21.90 -34.89
C PRO A 360 -8.41 21.30 -36.03
N SER A 361 -9.13 20.86 -37.06
CA SER A 361 -8.70 20.29 -38.34
C SER A 361 -7.63 21.09 -39.08
#